data_4afa8968fb7367661899767c8b61a6a3
#
_entry.id   4afa8968fb7367661899767c8b61a6a3
#
_cell.length_a   1.000
_cell.length_b   1.000
_cell.length_c   1.000
_cell.angle_alpha   90.00
_cell.angle_beta   90.00
_cell.angle_gamma   90.00
#
_symmetry.space_group_name_H-M   'P 1'
#
loop_
_entity.id
_entity.type
_entity.pdbx_description
1 polymer ?
#
loop_
_entity_poly.entity_id
_entity_poly.type
_entity_poly.pdbx_seq_one_letter_code
_entity_poly.pdbx_strand_id
1 'polypeptide(L)'
;GIYETGLVECDERFIYCDLNQIRRLNGWDHNLVGHLEIQLENNVKVNEANNFIYYSIPTNLVSYTTRELYPHIFDWLDLQDMNVVIIIVLMLLVAGITIISMLLIIVLERTSTIGVLKALGANNRFIRRVFLQRSRRILLIGMLIGNFFGIGLCILQKYTDIIKLSPESYYLSSVPIELNLTHIVLLNAGTFLLWVMMMLIPTMVINNINPSKSIRFE
;
A
#
# COMPACT_ATOMS: atom_id res chain seq x y z
N GLY A 1 14.10 -38.94 -4.98
CA GLY A 1 14.77 -37.67 -4.64
C GLY A 1 14.08 -37.01 -3.47
N ILE A 2 14.76 -36.11 -2.81
CA ILE A 2 14.19 -35.22 -1.80
C ILE A 2 13.87 -33.91 -2.52
N TYR A 3 12.70 -33.36 -2.29
CA TYR A 3 12.29 -32.06 -2.82
C TYR A 3 11.91 -31.13 -1.68
N GLU A 4 12.00 -29.84 -1.92
CA GLU A 4 11.61 -28.78 -1.02
C GLU A 4 10.88 -27.71 -1.84
N THR A 5 9.62 -27.45 -1.51
CA THR A 5 8.80 -26.43 -2.21
C THR A 5 8.85 -25.07 -1.52
N GLY A 6 9.37 -25.01 -0.28
CA GLY A 6 9.34 -23.84 0.56
C GLY A 6 8.01 -23.63 1.30
N LEU A 7 7.04 -24.51 1.07
CA LEU A 7 5.75 -24.54 1.78
C LEU A 7 5.75 -25.76 2.71
N VAL A 8 5.93 -25.55 4.00
CA VAL A 8 6.02 -26.64 4.99
C VAL A 8 4.81 -27.57 4.92
N GLU A 9 3.60 -27.04 4.77
CA GLU A 9 2.39 -27.85 4.63
C GLU A 9 2.38 -28.73 3.37
N CYS A 10 2.99 -28.27 2.29
CA CYS A 10 3.11 -29.06 1.07
C CYS A 10 4.19 -30.14 1.22
N ASP A 11 5.34 -29.77 1.82
CA ASP A 11 6.49 -30.67 1.98
C ASP A 11 6.19 -31.82 2.95
N GLU A 12 5.33 -31.59 3.95
CA GLU A 12 4.91 -32.61 4.92
C GLU A 12 3.75 -33.50 4.42
N ARG A 13 2.88 -32.99 3.54
CA ARG A 13 1.63 -33.68 3.16
C ARG A 13 1.63 -34.29 1.78
N PHE A 14 2.45 -33.78 0.86
CA PHE A 14 2.44 -34.24 -0.53
C PHE A 14 3.69 -35.02 -0.88
N ILE A 15 3.51 -36.06 -1.67
CA ILE A 15 4.57 -36.87 -2.24
C ILE A 15 4.40 -36.83 -3.76
N TYR A 16 5.45 -36.41 -4.46
CA TYR A 16 5.47 -36.44 -5.93
C TYR A 16 5.99 -37.80 -6.40
N CYS A 17 5.20 -38.49 -7.19
CA CYS A 17 5.58 -39.77 -7.78
C CYS A 17 4.99 -39.96 -9.16
N ASP A 18 5.45 -40.98 -9.87
CA ASP A 18 4.90 -41.37 -11.18
C ASP A 18 3.42 -41.73 -11.04
N LEU A 19 2.58 -41.21 -11.93
CA LEU A 19 1.15 -41.48 -11.99
C LEU A 19 0.81 -42.96 -12.08
N ASN A 20 1.65 -43.77 -12.77
CA ASN A 20 1.46 -45.19 -12.88
C ASN A 20 1.65 -45.92 -11.53
N GLN A 21 2.47 -45.38 -10.61
CA GLN A 21 2.60 -45.94 -9.28
C GLN A 21 1.34 -45.71 -8.45
N ILE A 22 0.75 -44.51 -8.54
CA ILE A 22 -0.51 -44.19 -7.86
C ILE A 22 -1.65 -45.05 -8.41
N ARG A 23 -1.72 -45.24 -9.74
CA ARG A 23 -2.71 -46.10 -10.35
C ARG A 23 -2.63 -47.55 -9.86
N ARG A 24 -1.40 -48.08 -9.74
CA ARG A 24 -1.17 -49.41 -9.17
C ARG A 24 -1.61 -49.53 -7.72
N LEU A 25 -1.28 -48.55 -6.91
CA LEU A 25 -1.66 -48.50 -5.48
C LEU A 25 -3.17 -48.49 -5.28
N ASN A 26 -3.89 -47.69 -6.11
CA ASN A 26 -5.34 -47.54 -6.00
C ASN A 26 -6.15 -48.53 -6.84
N GLY A 27 -5.50 -49.41 -7.63
CA GLY A 27 -6.19 -50.32 -8.54
C GLY A 27 -6.94 -49.61 -9.67
N TRP A 28 -6.46 -48.46 -10.11
CA TRP A 28 -7.09 -47.64 -11.15
C TRP A 28 -6.67 -48.09 -12.55
N ASP A 29 -7.63 -47.99 -13.49
CA ASP A 29 -7.34 -48.16 -14.91
C ASP A 29 -6.43 -47.06 -15.44
N HIS A 30 -5.78 -47.34 -16.58
CA HIS A 30 -4.84 -46.40 -17.21
C HIS A 30 -5.45 -45.03 -17.59
N ASN A 31 -6.75 -44.96 -17.74
CA ASN A 31 -7.48 -43.72 -18.09
C ASN A 31 -8.05 -42.96 -16.88
N LEU A 32 -7.86 -43.46 -15.66
CA LEU A 32 -8.34 -42.82 -14.46
C LEU A 32 -7.27 -41.88 -13.85
N VAL A 33 -7.74 -40.71 -13.44
CA VAL A 33 -6.97 -39.69 -12.68
C VAL A 33 -7.86 -39.14 -11.58
N GLY A 34 -7.27 -38.75 -10.47
CA GLY A 34 -8.00 -38.19 -9.32
C GLY A 34 -8.50 -36.77 -9.58
N HIS A 35 -7.68 -35.95 -10.23
CA HIS A 35 -8.03 -34.57 -10.59
C HIS A 35 -7.19 -34.12 -11.80
N LEU A 36 -7.63 -33.02 -12.40
CA LEU A 36 -6.95 -32.32 -13.48
C LEU A 36 -6.65 -30.89 -13.01
N GLU A 37 -5.42 -30.48 -13.14
CA GLU A 37 -5.02 -29.10 -12.89
C GLU A 37 -5.02 -28.33 -14.22
N ILE A 38 -5.67 -27.16 -14.22
CA ILE A 38 -5.75 -26.28 -15.38
C ILE A 38 -5.00 -25.01 -15.07
N GLN A 39 -3.91 -24.77 -15.76
CA GLN A 39 -3.13 -23.55 -15.67
C GLN A 39 -3.66 -22.53 -16.68
N LEU A 40 -4.00 -21.33 -16.17
CA LEU A 40 -4.48 -20.22 -17.00
C LEU A 40 -3.32 -19.33 -17.45
N GLU A 41 -3.45 -18.72 -18.62
CA GLU A 41 -2.55 -17.68 -19.06
C GLU A 41 -2.73 -16.40 -18.23
N ASN A 42 -1.66 -15.60 -18.09
CA ASN A 42 -1.59 -14.43 -17.20
C ASN A 42 -2.68 -13.35 -17.43
N ASN A 43 -3.37 -13.36 -18.57
CA ASN A 43 -4.38 -12.35 -18.92
C ASN A 43 -5.82 -12.80 -18.66
N VAL A 44 -6.02 -14.02 -18.19
CA VAL A 44 -7.37 -14.58 -18.00
C VAL A 44 -7.80 -14.45 -16.54
N LYS A 45 -8.98 -13.88 -16.33
CA LYS A 45 -9.54 -13.80 -14.97
C LYS A 45 -10.02 -15.16 -14.50
N VAL A 46 -9.52 -15.60 -13.36
CA VAL A 46 -9.79 -16.92 -12.80
C VAL A 46 -11.29 -17.21 -12.68
N ASN A 47 -12.09 -16.24 -12.20
CA ASN A 47 -13.53 -16.43 -12.03
C ASN A 47 -14.28 -16.61 -13.36
N GLU A 48 -13.88 -15.88 -14.41
CA GLU A 48 -14.47 -16.02 -15.75
C GLU A 48 -14.12 -17.36 -16.36
N ALA A 49 -12.87 -17.79 -16.21
CA ALA A 49 -12.41 -19.10 -16.66
C ALA A 49 -13.11 -20.25 -15.92
N ASN A 50 -13.23 -20.14 -14.58
CA ASN A 50 -13.92 -21.16 -13.77
C ASN A 50 -15.39 -21.31 -14.19
N ASN A 51 -16.10 -20.20 -14.43
CA ASN A 51 -17.46 -20.23 -14.92
C ASN A 51 -17.56 -20.93 -16.29
N PHE A 52 -16.65 -20.61 -17.22
CA PHE A 52 -16.62 -21.26 -18.53
C PHE A 52 -16.37 -22.77 -18.41
N ILE A 53 -15.41 -23.16 -17.57
CA ILE A 53 -15.09 -24.57 -17.30
C ILE A 53 -16.30 -25.27 -16.67
N TYR A 54 -16.92 -24.68 -15.65
CA TYR A 54 -18.05 -25.25 -14.93
C TYR A 54 -19.23 -25.60 -15.87
N TYR A 55 -19.52 -24.73 -16.84
CA TYR A 55 -20.56 -24.99 -17.83
C TYR A 55 -20.12 -25.92 -18.97
N SER A 56 -18.84 -26.20 -19.13
CA SER A 56 -18.29 -27.02 -20.20
C SER A 56 -18.02 -28.48 -19.79
N ILE A 57 -17.88 -28.72 -18.47
CA ILE A 57 -17.59 -30.06 -17.95
C ILE A 57 -18.87 -30.87 -17.70
N PRO A 58 -18.79 -32.22 -17.77
CA PRO A 58 -19.90 -33.08 -17.40
C PRO A 58 -20.33 -32.89 -15.94
N THR A 59 -21.60 -33.15 -15.64
CA THR A 59 -22.21 -32.97 -14.31
C THR A 59 -21.60 -33.82 -13.18
N ASN A 60 -20.83 -34.84 -13.52
CA ASN A 60 -20.08 -35.64 -12.53
C ASN A 60 -18.73 -35.08 -12.15
N LEU A 61 -18.33 -33.95 -12.75
CA LEU A 61 -17.10 -33.21 -12.40
C LEU A 61 -17.45 -31.88 -11.78
N VAL A 62 -16.56 -31.39 -10.89
CA VAL A 62 -16.69 -30.10 -10.26
C VAL A 62 -15.36 -29.36 -10.42
N SER A 63 -15.40 -28.09 -10.80
CA SER A 63 -14.23 -27.24 -10.87
C SER A 63 -14.11 -26.38 -9.60
N TYR A 64 -12.91 -26.33 -9.06
CA TYR A 64 -12.56 -25.48 -7.92
C TYR A 64 -11.44 -24.53 -8.33
N THR A 65 -11.54 -23.31 -7.92
CA THR A 65 -10.42 -22.36 -8.01
C THR A 65 -9.39 -22.64 -6.91
N THR A 66 -8.14 -22.24 -7.11
CA THR A 66 -7.10 -22.35 -6.08
C THR A 66 -7.50 -21.62 -4.79
N ARG A 67 -8.24 -20.51 -4.93
CA ARG A 67 -8.77 -19.76 -3.78
C ARG A 67 -9.80 -20.56 -2.97
N GLU A 68 -10.63 -21.34 -3.63
CA GLU A 68 -11.62 -22.22 -2.96
C GLU A 68 -10.98 -23.45 -2.32
N LEU A 69 -9.87 -23.92 -2.86
CA LEU A 69 -9.13 -25.06 -2.29
C LEU A 69 -8.30 -24.66 -1.05
N TYR A 70 -7.75 -23.42 -1.04
CA TYR A 70 -6.88 -22.92 0.03
C TYR A 70 -7.38 -21.60 0.61
N PRO A 71 -8.61 -21.54 1.13
CA PRO A 71 -9.23 -20.29 1.56
C PRO A 71 -8.40 -19.58 2.66
N HIS A 72 -7.84 -20.33 3.60
CA HIS A 72 -7.06 -19.78 4.71
C HIS A 72 -5.82 -19.00 4.26
N ILE A 73 -5.17 -19.39 3.16
CA ILE A 73 -4.03 -18.65 2.61
C ILE A 73 -4.50 -17.32 2.02
N PHE A 74 -5.56 -17.35 1.24
CA PHE A 74 -6.11 -16.15 0.61
C PHE A 74 -6.76 -15.20 1.61
N ASP A 75 -7.45 -15.71 2.63
CA ASP A 75 -8.00 -14.90 3.72
C ASP A 75 -6.89 -14.19 4.50
N TRP A 76 -5.76 -14.87 4.73
CA TRP A 76 -4.59 -14.26 5.34
C TRP A 76 -3.99 -13.14 4.47
N LEU A 77 -3.89 -13.34 3.16
CA LEU A 77 -3.43 -12.32 2.22
C LEU A 77 -4.38 -11.11 2.20
N ASP A 78 -5.70 -11.35 2.16
CA ASP A 78 -6.71 -10.27 2.20
C ASP A 78 -6.62 -9.45 3.51
N LEU A 79 -6.34 -10.11 4.64
CA LEU A 79 -6.06 -9.42 5.91
C LEU A 79 -4.82 -8.55 5.86
N GLN A 80 -3.75 -9.00 5.19
CA GLN A 80 -2.54 -8.21 5.01
C GLN A 80 -2.80 -6.95 4.17
N ASP A 81 -3.55 -7.08 3.08
CA ASP A 81 -3.93 -5.94 2.24
C ASP A 81 -4.76 -4.92 3.04
N MET A 82 -5.70 -5.38 3.86
CA MET A 82 -6.48 -4.51 4.75
C MET A 82 -5.59 -3.79 5.77
N ASN A 83 -4.62 -4.47 6.36
CA ASN A 83 -3.66 -3.87 7.30
C ASN A 83 -2.84 -2.76 6.63
N VAL A 84 -2.38 -2.96 5.39
CA VAL A 84 -1.66 -1.93 4.62
C VAL A 84 -2.51 -0.69 4.43
N VAL A 85 -3.79 -0.84 4.06
CA VAL A 85 -4.72 0.30 3.91
C VAL A 85 -4.90 1.05 5.22
N ILE A 86 -5.11 0.33 6.33
CA ILE A 86 -5.26 0.93 7.67
C ILE A 86 -4.01 1.73 8.04
N ILE A 87 -2.82 1.17 7.85
CA ILE A 87 -1.55 1.84 8.15
C ILE A 87 -1.39 3.10 7.31
N ILE A 88 -1.68 3.06 6.00
CA ILE A 88 -1.60 4.22 5.11
C ILE A 88 -2.56 5.32 5.58
N VAL A 89 -3.80 4.99 5.93
CA VAL A 89 -4.80 5.95 6.43
C VAL A 89 -4.32 6.60 7.73
N LEU A 90 -3.82 5.81 8.69
CA LEU A 90 -3.27 6.34 9.94
C LEU A 90 -2.06 7.24 9.71
N MET A 91 -1.14 6.85 8.83
CA MET A 91 0.03 7.69 8.47
C MET A 91 -0.40 9.01 7.85
N LEU A 92 -1.40 9.00 6.95
CA LEU A 92 -1.92 10.22 6.33
C LEU A 92 -2.61 11.12 7.36
N LEU A 93 -3.34 10.57 8.33
CA LEU A 93 -3.95 11.34 9.42
C LEU A 93 -2.88 12.02 10.29
N VAL A 94 -1.86 11.29 10.72
CA VAL A 94 -0.75 11.83 11.51
C VAL A 94 0.00 12.91 10.73
N ALA A 95 0.30 12.67 9.46
CA ALA A 95 0.93 13.66 8.58
C ALA A 95 0.07 14.91 8.44
N GLY A 96 -1.26 14.76 8.29
CA GLY A 96 -2.19 15.89 8.22
C GLY A 96 -2.18 16.75 9.48
N ILE A 97 -2.27 16.12 10.66
CA ILE A 97 -2.22 16.83 11.95
C ILE A 97 -0.89 17.55 12.10
N THR A 98 0.22 16.91 11.74
CA THR A 98 1.57 17.51 11.81
C THR A 98 1.69 18.73 10.89
N ILE A 99 1.16 18.65 9.66
CA ILE A 99 1.14 19.79 8.72
C ILE A 99 0.34 20.96 9.30
N ILE A 100 -0.85 20.71 9.85
CA ILE A 100 -1.68 21.75 10.46
C ILE A 100 -0.93 22.41 11.63
N SER A 101 -0.37 21.61 12.54
CA SER A 101 0.36 22.09 13.72
C SER A 101 1.57 22.94 13.32
N MET A 102 2.38 22.47 12.37
CA MET A 102 3.54 23.20 11.86
C MET A 102 3.13 24.57 11.28
N LEU A 103 2.06 24.59 10.51
CA LEU A 103 1.59 25.83 9.88
C LEU A 103 1.02 26.80 10.90
N LEU A 104 0.27 26.31 11.91
CA LEU A 104 -0.20 27.16 13.02
C LEU A 104 0.97 27.79 13.77
N ILE A 105 2.00 27.02 14.09
CA ILE A 105 3.22 27.51 14.73
C ILE A 105 3.87 28.64 13.90
N ILE A 106 4.09 28.40 12.60
CA ILE A 106 4.68 29.41 11.70
C ILE A 106 3.82 30.66 11.63
N VAL A 107 2.49 30.55 11.60
CA VAL A 107 1.58 31.72 11.58
C VAL A 107 1.66 32.47 12.89
N LEU A 108 1.66 31.76 14.03
CA LEU A 108 1.76 32.41 15.38
C LEU A 108 3.10 33.10 15.57
N GLU A 109 4.21 32.46 15.23
CA GLU A 109 5.55 33.09 15.31
C GLU A 109 5.71 34.34 14.45
N ARG A 110 4.97 34.42 13.35
CA ARG A 110 5.01 35.55 12.40
C ARG A 110 3.86 36.51 12.54
N THR A 111 3.11 36.47 13.65
CA THR A 111 1.92 37.30 13.87
C THR A 111 2.25 38.79 13.81
N SER A 112 3.37 39.24 14.40
CA SER A 112 3.84 40.61 14.34
C SER A 112 4.12 41.06 12.90
N THR A 113 4.85 40.25 12.12
CA THR A 113 5.11 40.50 10.69
C THR A 113 3.83 40.59 9.87
N ILE A 114 2.85 39.72 10.15
CA ILE A 114 1.53 39.76 9.51
C ILE A 114 0.79 41.05 9.87
N GLY A 115 0.87 41.47 11.14
CA GLY A 115 0.27 42.71 11.61
C GLY A 115 0.83 43.94 10.89
N VAL A 116 2.15 44.04 10.76
CA VAL A 116 2.84 45.13 10.03
C VAL A 116 2.44 45.12 8.54
N LEU A 117 2.45 43.96 7.89
CA LEU A 117 2.04 43.86 6.49
C LEU A 117 0.59 44.29 6.27
N LYS A 118 -0.33 43.94 7.19
CA LYS A 118 -1.73 44.39 7.14
C LYS A 118 -1.86 45.89 7.36
N ALA A 119 -1.08 46.45 8.26
CA ALA A 119 -1.05 47.91 8.52
C ALA A 119 -0.55 48.68 7.29
N LEU A 120 0.37 48.12 6.52
CA LEU A 120 0.83 48.64 5.21
C LEU A 120 -0.14 48.39 4.06
N GLY A 121 -1.33 47.83 4.32
CA GLY A 121 -2.35 47.61 3.32
C GLY A 121 -2.28 46.26 2.57
N ALA A 122 -1.46 45.31 3.03
CA ALA A 122 -1.39 43.99 2.43
C ALA A 122 -2.73 43.23 2.57
N ASN A 123 -3.25 42.72 1.47
CA ASN A 123 -4.49 41.95 1.47
C ASN A 123 -4.23 40.53 2.03
N ASN A 124 -5.22 39.97 2.73
CA ASN A 124 -5.17 38.63 3.29
C ASN A 124 -4.80 37.56 2.24
N ARG A 125 -5.20 37.76 0.98
CA ARG A 125 -4.84 36.85 -0.13
C ARG A 125 -3.34 36.85 -0.41
N PHE A 126 -2.67 37.98 -0.31
CA PHE A 126 -1.22 38.12 -0.49
C PHE A 126 -0.47 37.39 0.63
N ILE A 127 -0.84 37.65 1.87
CA ILE A 127 -0.23 37.04 3.06
C ILE A 127 -0.39 35.51 2.96
N ARG A 128 -1.60 35.03 2.70
CA ARG A 128 -1.88 33.61 2.52
C ARG A 128 -1.01 32.98 1.41
N ARG A 129 -0.82 33.66 0.27
CA ARG A 129 0.02 33.16 -0.83
C ARG A 129 1.47 32.97 -0.42
N VAL A 130 2.03 33.90 0.37
CA VAL A 130 3.40 33.79 0.88
C VAL A 130 3.58 32.57 1.77
N PHE A 131 2.66 32.34 2.72
CA PHE A 131 2.70 31.17 3.60
C PHE A 131 2.50 29.85 2.82
N LEU A 132 1.59 29.84 1.86
CA LEU A 132 1.36 28.68 0.98
C LEU A 132 2.62 28.32 0.17
N GLN A 133 3.32 29.30 -0.39
CA GLN A 133 4.55 29.05 -1.14
C GLN A 133 5.66 28.47 -0.25
N ARG A 134 5.79 28.95 0.99
CA ARG A 134 6.78 28.42 1.93
C ARG A 134 6.47 26.97 2.31
N SER A 135 5.22 26.68 2.65
CA SER A 135 4.77 25.33 2.99
C SER A 135 4.92 24.37 1.81
N ARG A 136 4.57 24.81 0.59
CA ARG A 136 4.77 23.99 -0.61
C ARG A 136 6.21 23.55 -0.82
N ARG A 137 7.18 24.45 -0.57
CA ARG A 137 8.61 24.09 -0.66
C ARG A 137 8.99 23.02 0.34
N ILE A 138 8.54 23.14 1.58
CA ILE A 138 8.81 22.17 2.64
C ILE A 138 8.21 20.81 2.26
N LEU A 139 6.95 20.79 1.79
CA LEU A 139 6.31 19.57 1.32
C LEU A 139 7.11 18.90 0.20
N LEU A 140 7.48 19.65 -0.85
CA LEU A 140 8.20 19.10 -2.00
C LEU A 140 9.56 18.52 -1.60
N ILE A 141 10.30 19.21 -0.74
CA ILE A 141 11.58 18.70 -0.21
C ILE A 141 11.33 17.42 0.60
N GLY A 142 10.33 17.43 1.49
CA GLY A 142 9.96 16.25 2.28
C GLY A 142 9.56 15.07 1.40
N MET A 143 8.77 15.29 0.35
CA MET A 143 8.39 14.25 -0.62
C MET A 143 9.62 13.71 -1.37
N LEU A 144 10.55 14.57 -1.81
CA LEU A 144 11.77 14.13 -2.48
C LEU A 144 12.63 13.26 -1.56
N ILE A 145 12.86 13.71 -0.33
CA ILE A 145 13.64 12.96 0.66
C ILE A 145 12.93 11.64 1.01
N GLY A 146 11.63 11.69 1.28
CA GLY A 146 10.82 10.50 1.59
C GLY A 146 10.83 9.46 0.47
N ASN A 147 10.65 9.88 -0.78
CA ASN A 147 10.73 8.99 -1.93
C ASN A 147 12.15 8.42 -2.11
N PHE A 148 13.20 9.23 -1.94
CA PHE A 148 14.58 8.78 -2.06
C PHE A 148 14.90 7.67 -1.05
N PHE A 149 14.58 7.89 0.23
CA PHE A 149 14.80 6.86 1.26
C PHE A 149 13.85 5.68 1.12
N GLY A 150 12.57 5.91 0.85
CA GLY A 150 11.58 4.85 0.73
C GLY A 150 11.88 3.91 -0.45
N ILE A 151 12.09 4.46 -1.64
CA ILE A 151 12.44 3.67 -2.83
C ILE A 151 13.83 3.04 -2.67
N GLY A 152 14.78 3.78 -2.09
CA GLY A 152 16.13 3.28 -1.82
C GLY A 152 16.14 2.04 -0.91
N LEU A 153 15.36 2.07 0.18
CA LEU A 153 15.22 0.92 1.08
C LEU A 153 14.52 -0.27 0.39
N CYS A 154 13.49 -0.01 -0.42
CA CYS A 154 12.85 -1.06 -1.20
C CYS A 154 13.80 -1.72 -2.20
N ILE A 155 14.60 -0.91 -2.91
CA ILE A 155 15.62 -1.43 -3.84
C ILE A 155 16.68 -2.22 -3.08
N LEU A 156 17.16 -1.70 -1.94
CA LEU A 156 18.15 -2.39 -1.11
C LEU A 156 17.62 -3.76 -0.68
N GLN A 157 16.41 -3.83 -0.14
CA GLN A 157 15.78 -5.09 0.26
C GLN A 157 15.65 -6.06 -0.93
N LYS A 158 15.23 -5.58 -2.10
CA LYS A 158 15.05 -6.40 -3.31
C LYS A 158 16.34 -7.08 -3.77
N TYR A 159 17.50 -6.44 -3.59
CA TYR A 159 18.77 -6.98 -4.04
C TYR A 159 19.56 -7.71 -2.96
N THR A 160 19.32 -7.42 -1.69
CA THR A 160 20.14 -7.95 -0.58
C THR A 160 19.40 -8.94 0.30
N ASP A 161 18.07 -9.04 0.21
CA ASP A 161 17.23 -9.92 1.05
C ASP A 161 17.60 -9.84 2.55
N ILE A 162 17.87 -8.60 3.04
CA ILE A 162 18.28 -8.36 4.42
C ILE A 162 17.23 -8.84 5.40
N ILE A 163 15.95 -8.52 5.09
CA ILE A 163 14.81 -8.92 5.94
C ILE A 163 14.36 -10.30 5.46
N LYS A 164 14.76 -11.32 6.20
CA LYS A 164 14.33 -12.70 5.98
C LYS A 164 13.08 -12.99 6.80
N LEU A 165 12.20 -13.78 6.24
CA LEU A 165 11.00 -14.30 6.89
C LEU A 165 11.19 -15.78 7.22
N SER A 166 10.53 -16.27 8.27
CA SER A 166 10.48 -17.72 8.52
C SER A 166 9.44 -18.35 7.58
N PRO A 167 9.83 -19.30 6.73
CA PRO A 167 8.92 -19.96 5.79
C PRO A 167 7.72 -20.63 6.48
N GLU A 168 7.93 -21.11 7.71
CA GLU A 168 6.91 -21.75 8.54
C GLU A 168 5.71 -20.84 8.86
N SER A 169 5.95 -19.52 9.01
CA SER A 169 4.92 -18.56 9.41
C SER A 169 4.40 -17.71 8.26
N TYR A 170 5.22 -17.48 7.24
CA TYR A 170 4.93 -16.50 6.17
C TYR A 170 4.89 -17.11 4.78
N TYR A 171 5.12 -18.40 4.63
CA TYR A 171 5.17 -19.10 3.33
C TYR A 171 6.18 -18.52 2.33
N LEU A 172 7.08 -17.65 2.79
CA LEU A 172 8.09 -16.97 1.99
C LEU A 172 9.39 -16.88 2.77
N SER A 173 10.52 -17.04 2.09
CA SER A 173 11.86 -16.95 2.68
C SER A 173 12.39 -15.52 2.85
N SER A 174 11.86 -14.58 2.07
CA SER A 174 12.21 -13.15 2.13
C SER A 174 11.00 -12.28 1.83
N VAL A 175 11.04 -11.01 2.25
CA VAL A 175 9.97 -10.04 1.95
C VAL A 175 10.00 -9.71 0.46
N PRO A 176 8.98 -10.10 -0.33
CA PRO A 176 8.92 -9.79 -1.75
C PRO A 176 8.65 -8.29 -1.95
N ILE A 177 9.49 -7.64 -2.74
CA ILE A 177 9.31 -6.22 -3.08
C ILE A 177 8.87 -6.08 -4.54
N GLU A 178 7.66 -5.61 -4.74
CA GLU A 178 7.15 -5.18 -6.03
C GLU A 178 7.07 -3.64 -6.07
N LEU A 179 7.96 -3.02 -6.88
CA LEU A 179 7.94 -1.59 -7.10
C LEU A 179 7.01 -1.26 -8.27
N ASN A 180 5.80 -0.87 -7.96
CA ASN A 180 4.84 -0.41 -8.96
C ASN A 180 4.82 1.13 -9.02
N LEU A 181 5.21 1.68 -10.17
CA LEU A 181 5.25 3.13 -10.40
C LEU A 181 3.89 3.79 -10.17
N THR A 182 2.80 3.10 -10.51
CA THR A 182 1.43 3.61 -10.33
C THR A 182 1.12 3.85 -8.85
N HIS A 183 1.49 2.93 -7.96
CA HIS A 183 1.29 3.08 -6.52
C HIS A 183 2.11 4.24 -5.96
N ILE A 184 3.37 4.41 -6.39
CA ILE A 184 4.23 5.52 -5.99
C ILE A 184 3.61 6.85 -6.41
N VAL A 185 3.16 6.97 -7.64
CA VAL A 185 2.52 8.21 -8.16
C VAL A 185 1.22 8.50 -7.40
N LEU A 186 0.39 7.49 -7.17
CA LEU A 186 -0.89 7.64 -6.47
C LEU A 186 -0.69 8.06 -5.01
N LEU A 187 0.30 7.53 -4.32
CA LEU A 187 0.68 7.89 -2.95
C LEU A 187 1.17 9.34 -2.89
N ASN A 188 2.01 9.75 -3.81
CA ASN A 188 2.51 11.14 -3.91
C ASN A 188 1.37 12.13 -4.24
N ALA A 189 0.49 11.78 -5.17
CA ALA A 189 -0.68 12.57 -5.51
C ALA A 189 -1.65 12.69 -4.32
N GLY A 190 -1.91 11.59 -3.61
CA GLY A 190 -2.72 11.56 -2.40
C GLY A 190 -2.15 12.45 -1.29
N THR A 191 -0.84 12.37 -1.04
CA THR A 191 -0.14 13.22 -0.07
C THR A 191 -0.23 14.70 -0.45
N PHE A 192 -0.05 15.03 -1.72
CA PHE A 192 -0.20 16.39 -2.22
C PHE A 192 -1.63 16.91 -2.06
N LEU A 193 -2.63 16.11 -2.39
CA LEU A 193 -4.05 16.44 -2.23
C LEU A 193 -4.39 16.68 -0.76
N LEU A 194 -3.94 15.78 0.12
CA LEU A 194 -4.11 15.92 1.57
C LEU A 194 -3.51 17.24 2.06
N TRP A 195 -2.31 17.59 1.61
CA TRP A 195 -1.68 18.87 1.95
C TRP A 195 -2.55 20.07 1.53
N VAL A 196 -3.10 20.05 0.30
CA VAL A 196 -4.01 21.10 -0.18
C VAL A 196 -5.24 21.23 0.73
N MET A 197 -5.86 20.09 1.08
CA MET A 197 -7.04 20.09 1.98
C MET A 197 -6.70 20.62 3.38
N MET A 198 -5.59 20.17 3.97
CA MET A 198 -5.16 20.59 5.32
C MET A 198 -4.76 22.06 5.39
N MET A 199 -4.38 22.69 4.25
CA MET A 199 -4.06 24.10 4.16
C MET A 199 -5.26 25.03 4.38
N LEU A 200 -6.49 24.55 4.26
CA LEU A 200 -7.68 25.36 4.46
C LEU A 200 -7.80 25.85 5.91
N ILE A 201 -7.43 25.02 6.90
CA ILE A 201 -7.57 25.31 8.33
C ILE A 201 -6.66 26.47 8.78
N PRO A 202 -5.34 26.46 8.58
CA PRO A 202 -4.47 27.57 8.99
C PRO A 202 -4.76 28.89 8.25
N THR A 203 -5.26 28.78 7.01
CA THR A 203 -5.61 29.99 6.24
C THR A 203 -6.81 30.74 6.80
N MET A 204 -7.73 30.06 7.51
CA MET A 204 -8.83 30.72 8.24
C MET A 204 -8.30 31.51 9.43
N VAL A 205 -7.28 31.02 10.13
CA VAL A 205 -6.64 31.70 11.27
C VAL A 205 -6.01 33.02 10.83
N ILE A 206 -5.35 33.07 9.68
CA ILE A 206 -4.72 34.30 9.14
C ILE A 206 -5.78 35.40 8.93
N ASN A 207 -7.00 35.07 8.55
CA ASN A 207 -8.06 36.06 8.37
C ASN A 207 -8.47 36.76 9.68
N ASN A 208 -8.40 36.06 10.81
CA ASN A 208 -8.84 36.53 12.12
C ASN A 208 -7.79 37.32 12.88
N ILE A 209 -6.55 37.47 12.36
CA ILE A 209 -5.50 38.27 13.00
C ILE A 209 -5.82 39.74 12.80
N ASN A 210 -6.15 40.46 13.92
CA ASN A 210 -6.38 41.88 13.94
C ASN A 210 -5.06 42.66 14.06
N PRO A 211 -4.77 43.62 13.17
CA PRO A 211 -3.51 44.41 13.20
C PRO A 211 -3.27 45.14 14.53
N SER A 212 -4.33 45.69 15.11
CA SER A 212 -4.25 46.48 16.34
C SER A 212 -3.82 45.68 17.59
N LYS A 213 -4.10 44.38 17.63
CA LYS A 213 -3.68 43.51 18.74
C LYS A 213 -2.32 42.90 18.54
N SER A 214 -1.89 42.73 17.27
CA SER A 214 -0.63 42.06 16.92
C SER A 214 0.61 42.91 17.12
N ILE A 215 0.46 44.26 17.14
CA ILE A 215 1.57 45.23 17.32
C ILE A 215 1.82 45.55 18.82
N ARG A 216 0.90 45.12 19.70
CA ARG A 216 0.95 45.49 21.15
C ARG A 216 1.61 44.43 22.03
N PHE A 217 2.13 43.36 21.48
CA PHE A 217 2.83 42.28 22.20
C PHE A 217 4.35 42.33 21.95
N GLU A 218 4.97 43.46 22.24
CA GLU A 218 6.35 43.59 22.67
C GLU A 218 6.42 44.29 24.01
#